data_173cecf400fb7c9ef0f72151f0ef2b59
#
_entry.id   173cecf400fb7c9ef0f72151f0ef2b59
#
_cell.length_a   1.000
_cell.length_b   1.000
_cell.length_c   1.000
_cell.angle_alpha   90.00
_cell.angle_beta   90.00
_cell.angle_gamma   90.00
#
_symmetry.space_group_name_H-M   'P 1'
#
loop_
_entity.id
_entity.type
_entity.pdbx_description
1 polymer ?
#
loop_
_entity_poly.entity_id
_entity_poly.type
_entity_poly.pdbx_seq_one_letter_code
_entity_poly.pdbx_strand_id
1 'polypeptide(L)'
;MSGTLNKVMLIGHLGDDVKMHYFDGGGCIGRFPLATNEVYTNKTSGEKVTNTDWHNIVVRNKAAEICEKYLSKGDKVYIEGRIKTRKWQDQDQKDRYTTEINVDEFTFLTSKRSEAEGSNPDTSAPPTMEENPPETDLPF
;
A
#
# COMPACT_ATOMS: atom_id res chain seq x y z
N MET A 1 -14.66 2.38 24.57
CA MET A 1 -13.58 3.17 24.21
C MET A 1 -12.59 3.24 25.28
N SER A 2 -11.35 3.15 25.01
CA SER A 2 -10.38 3.03 26.05
C SER A 2 -9.56 4.29 26.25
N GLY A 3 -9.92 5.36 25.70
CA GLY A 3 -9.17 6.58 25.90
C GLY A 3 -7.85 6.69 25.18
N THR A 4 -7.54 5.75 24.30
CA THR A 4 -6.30 5.79 23.53
C THR A 4 -6.63 5.54 22.07
N LEU A 5 -5.67 5.81 21.21
CA LEU A 5 -5.86 5.63 19.77
C LEU A 5 -4.70 4.86 19.19
N ASN A 6 -5.00 3.90 18.34
CA ASN A 6 -3.98 3.16 17.63
C ASN A 6 -4.46 3.09 16.19
N LYS A 7 -3.92 3.92 15.33
CA LYS A 7 -4.34 3.98 13.94
C LYS A 7 -3.18 4.30 13.04
N VAL A 8 -3.10 3.58 11.93
CA VAL A 8 -2.05 3.77 10.95
C VAL A 8 -2.71 3.96 9.61
N MET A 9 -2.20 4.89 8.82
CA MET A 9 -2.67 5.12 7.48
C MET A 9 -1.46 5.11 6.57
N LEU A 10 -1.48 4.29 5.55
CA LEU A 10 -0.36 4.15 4.63
C LEU A 10 -0.83 4.10 3.19
N ILE A 11 -0.04 4.68 2.30
CA ILE A 11 -0.22 4.49 0.89
C ILE A 11 1.13 4.01 0.38
N GLY A 12 1.16 2.88 -0.25
CA GLY A 12 2.43 2.34 -0.74
C GLY A 12 2.21 1.29 -1.80
N HIS A 13 3.29 0.62 -2.15
CA HIS A 13 3.25 -0.39 -3.20
C HIS A 13 3.58 -1.75 -2.61
N LEU A 14 2.92 -2.79 -3.07
CA LEU A 14 3.18 -4.14 -2.61
C LEU A 14 4.55 -4.59 -3.09
N GLY A 15 5.32 -5.16 -2.19
CA GLY A 15 6.62 -5.70 -2.55
C GLY A 15 6.53 -7.15 -2.99
N ASP A 16 5.39 -7.77 -2.81
CA ASP A 16 5.20 -9.16 -3.21
C ASP A 16 3.70 -9.39 -3.28
N ASP A 17 3.30 -10.50 -3.86
CA ASP A 17 1.90 -10.84 -3.93
C ASP A 17 1.38 -11.15 -2.54
N VAL A 18 0.08 -11.12 -2.38
CA VAL A 18 -0.55 -11.43 -1.11
C VAL A 18 -0.42 -12.92 -0.83
N LYS A 19 0.13 -13.29 0.31
CA LYS A 19 0.30 -14.67 0.66
C LYS A 19 -0.79 -15.09 1.62
N MET A 20 -1.54 -16.09 1.24
CA MET A 20 -2.71 -16.50 2.00
C MET A 20 -2.41 -17.69 2.87
N HIS A 21 -3.08 -17.73 4.01
CA HIS A 21 -3.02 -18.87 4.89
C HIS A 21 -4.46 -19.17 5.34
N TYR A 22 -4.94 -20.34 5.06
CA TYR A 22 -6.29 -20.72 5.39
C TYR A 22 -6.29 -21.59 6.64
N PHE A 23 -7.22 -21.33 7.55
CA PHE A 23 -7.29 -22.08 8.78
C PHE A 23 -8.37 -23.17 8.70
N ASP A 24 -8.16 -24.23 9.46
CA ASP A 24 -9.09 -25.33 9.42
C ASP A 24 -10.49 -24.94 9.79
N GLY A 25 -10.69 -24.02 10.62
CA GLY A 25 -12.02 -23.65 11.04
C GLY A 25 -12.72 -22.71 10.12
N GLY A 26 -12.17 -22.39 8.99
CA GLY A 26 -12.82 -21.52 8.04
C GLY A 26 -12.28 -20.15 8.04
N GLY A 27 -11.50 -19.59 8.46
CA GLY A 27 -10.96 -18.24 8.32
C GLY A 27 -9.72 -18.24 7.50
N CYS A 28 -9.24 -17.09 7.17
CA CYS A 28 -7.98 -16.97 6.46
C CYS A 28 -7.30 -15.64 6.79
N ILE A 29 -6.02 -15.60 6.52
CA ILE A 29 -5.22 -14.40 6.71
C ILE A 29 -4.41 -14.20 5.46
N GLY A 30 -4.31 -12.95 5.01
CA GLY A 30 -3.42 -12.60 3.90
C GLY A 30 -2.34 -11.69 4.42
N ARG A 31 -1.13 -11.87 3.97
CA ARG A 31 -0.01 -11.04 4.36
C ARG A 31 0.74 -10.55 3.16
N PHE A 32 1.15 -9.31 3.19
CA PHE A 32 2.01 -8.79 2.14
C PHE A 32 2.87 -7.65 2.68
N PRO A 33 4.04 -7.44 2.08
CA PRO A 33 4.88 -6.32 2.48
C PRO A 33 4.46 -5.09 1.69
N LEU A 34 4.43 -3.95 2.35
CA LEU A 34 4.06 -2.71 1.70
C LEU A 34 5.22 -1.74 1.84
N ALA A 35 5.66 -1.16 0.75
CA ALA A 35 6.77 -0.24 0.76
C ALA A 35 6.29 1.20 0.74
N THR A 36 6.82 2.01 1.63
CA THR A 36 6.60 3.44 1.55
C THR A 36 7.96 4.08 1.34
N ASN A 37 8.05 5.01 0.41
CA ASN A 37 9.30 5.61 0.05
C ASN A 37 9.36 7.07 0.46
N GLU A 38 10.53 7.47 0.92
CA GLU A 38 10.73 8.84 1.26
C GLU A 38 11.90 9.32 0.43
N VAL A 39 11.74 10.42 -0.27
CA VAL A 39 12.80 10.94 -1.11
C VAL A 39 13.18 12.31 -0.60
N TYR A 40 14.45 12.54 -0.38
CA TYR A 40 14.90 13.84 0.05
C TYR A 40 16.24 14.14 -0.57
N THR A 41 16.65 15.41 -0.53
CA THR A 41 17.92 15.82 -1.05
C THR A 41 18.90 16.01 0.08
N ASN A 42 20.06 15.35 -0.02
CA ASN A 42 21.06 15.48 1.00
C ASN A 42 21.66 16.85 0.85
N LYS A 43 21.58 17.71 1.88
CA LYS A 43 22.08 19.03 1.77
C LYS A 43 23.56 19.09 1.66
N THR A 44 24.29 18.15 2.14
CA THR A 44 25.72 18.18 2.07
C THR A 44 26.21 17.76 0.71
N SER A 45 25.67 16.74 0.10
CA SER A 45 26.17 16.27 -1.17
C SER A 45 25.33 16.73 -2.35
N GLY A 46 24.13 17.20 -2.10
CA GLY A 46 23.27 17.61 -3.17
C GLY A 46 22.57 16.46 -3.87
N GLU A 47 22.76 15.25 -3.41
CA GLU A 47 22.18 14.12 -4.10
C GLU A 47 20.82 13.75 -3.56
N LYS A 48 19.99 13.14 -4.39
CA LYS A 48 18.72 12.68 -3.95
C LYS A 48 18.90 11.35 -3.29
N VAL A 49 18.25 11.16 -2.15
CA VAL A 49 18.33 9.92 -1.41
C VAL A 49 16.92 9.37 -1.27
N THR A 50 16.76 8.08 -1.51
CA THR A 50 15.48 7.42 -1.36
C THR A 50 15.58 6.41 -0.25
N ASN A 51 14.69 6.51 0.75
CA ASN A 51 14.65 5.53 1.81
C ASN A 51 13.34 4.80 1.68
N THR A 52 13.38 3.49 1.83
CA THR A 52 12.19 2.66 1.75
C THR A 52 11.96 1.99 3.08
N ASP A 53 10.74 2.11 3.60
CA ASP A 53 10.37 1.39 4.79
C ASP A 53 9.41 0.30 4.39
N TRP A 54 9.61 -0.88 4.94
CA TRP A 54 8.77 -2.02 4.65
C TRP A 54 7.84 -2.29 5.82
N HIS A 55 6.57 -2.40 5.52
CA HIS A 55 5.56 -2.62 6.54
C HIS A 55 4.92 -3.98 6.32
N ASN A 56 4.70 -4.71 7.40
CA ASN A 56 4.08 -6.03 7.31
C ASN A 56 2.58 -5.86 7.45
N ILE A 57 1.85 -6.13 6.41
CA ILE A 57 0.43 -5.89 6.37
C ILE A 57 -0.31 -7.20 6.52
N VAL A 58 -1.33 -7.21 7.37
CA VAL A 58 -2.14 -8.39 7.61
C VAL A 58 -3.59 -8.06 7.38
N VAL A 59 -4.24 -8.83 6.52
CA VAL A 59 -5.68 -8.69 6.27
C VAL A 59 -6.33 -10.02 6.61
N ARG A 60 -7.59 -10.01 6.98
CA ARG A 60 -8.24 -11.22 7.43
C ARG A 60 -9.51 -11.52 6.72
N ASN A 61 -9.81 -12.77 6.59
CA ASN A 61 -11.08 -13.27 6.07
C ASN A 61 -11.47 -12.66 4.74
N LYS A 62 -12.64 -12.11 4.60
CA LYS A 62 -13.07 -11.61 3.34
C LYS A 62 -12.18 -10.53 2.77
N ALA A 63 -11.66 -9.66 3.61
CA ALA A 63 -10.74 -8.63 3.15
C ALA A 63 -9.50 -9.28 2.55
N ALA A 64 -9.02 -10.37 3.13
CA ALA A 64 -7.84 -11.05 2.62
C ALA A 64 -8.13 -11.65 1.25
N GLU A 65 -9.31 -12.23 1.09
CA GLU A 65 -9.66 -12.81 -0.19
C GLU A 65 -9.76 -11.73 -1.28
N ILE A 66 -10.31 -10.57 -0.93
CA ILE A 66 -10.43 -9.51 -1.89
C ILE A 66 -9.04 -8.97 -2.25
N CYS A 67 -8.16 -8.82 -1.26
CA CYS A 67 -6.83 -8.34 -1.55
C CYS A 67 -6.07 -9.32 -2.44
N GLU A 68 -6.21 -10.61 -2.15
CA GLU A 68 -5.52 -11.59 -2.96
C GLU A 68 -6.00 -11.54 -4.39
N LYS A 69 -7.30 -11.33 -4.59
CA LYS A 69 -7.83 -11.36 -5.91
C LYS A 69 -7.44 -10.13 -6.71
N TYR A 70 -7.35 -8.99 -6.11
CA TYR A 70 -7.13 -7.77 -6.85
C TYR A 70 -5.76 -7.11 -6.71
N LEU A 71 -4.93 -7.55 -5.79
CA LEU A 71 -3.61 -6.96 -5.61
C LEU A 71 -2.50 -7.89 -6.04
N SER A 72 -1.49 -7.34 -6.66
CA SER A 72 -0.31 -8.10 -7.05
C SER A 72 0.91 -7.27 -6.73
N LYS A 73 2.07 -7.88 -6.78
CA LYS A 73 3.32 -7.20 -6.55
C LYS A 73 3.37 -5.93 -7.39
N GLY A 74 3.72 -4.84 -6.80
CA GLY A 74 3.85 -3.56 -7.50
C GLY A 74 2.60 -2.69 -7.50
N ASP A 75 1.47 -3.23 -7.09
CA ASP A 75 0.25 -2.44 -7.08
C ASP A 75 0.25 -1.44 -5.94
N LYS A 76 -0.48 -0.37 -6.11
CA LYS A 76 -0.55 0.68 -5.12
C LYS A 76 -1.85 0.57 -4.34
N VAL A 77 -1.79 0.74 -3.04
CA VAL A 77 -2.97 0.58 -2.21
C VAL A 77 -2.89 1.54 -1.03
N TYR A 78 -4.06 1.97 -0.58
CA TYR A 78 -4.19 2.75 0.65
C TYR A 78 -4.75 1.80 1.69
N ILE A 79 -4.15 1.79 2.88
CA ILE A 79 -4.68 0.98 3.96
C ILE A 79 -4.81 1.79 5.23
N GLU A 80 -5.76 1.42 6.06
CA GLU A 80 -5.91 1.97 7.37
C GLU A 80 -6.00 0.81 8.30
N GLY A 81 -5.36 0.88 9.42
CA GLY A 81 -5.40 -0.22 10.37
C GLY A 81 -4.77 0.13 11.68
N ARG A 82 -4.39 -0.88 12.43
CA ARG A 82 -3.81 -0.71 13.74
C ARG A 82 -2.48 -1.42 13.80
N ILE A 83 -1.57 -0.90 14.60
CA ILE A 83 -0.29 -1.53 14.80
C ILE A 83 -0.46 -2.61 15.84
N LYS A 84 0.03 -3.80 15.56
CA LYS A 84 0.01 -4.90 16.50
C LYS A 84 1.39 -5.50 16.56
N THR A 85 1.86 -5.77 17.76
CA THR A 85 3.13 -6.44 17.93
C THR A 85 2.83 -7.81 18.49
N ARG A 86 3.32 -8.84 17.82
CA ARG A 86 3.09 -10.18 18.32
C ARG A 86 4.41 -10.79 18.71
N LYS A 87 4.37 -11.59 19.75
CA LYS A 87 5.55 -12.25 20.26
C LYS A 87 5.53 -13.69 19.79
N TRP A 88 6.66 -14.20 19.39
CA TRP A 88 6.75 -15.59 18.96
C TRP A 88 8.15 -16.10 19.29
N GLN A 89 8.34 -17.41 19.23
CA GLN A 89 9.63 -17.99 19.53
C GLN A 89 10.22 -18.59 18.27
N ASP A 90 11.50 -18.37 18.07
CA ASP A 90 12.16 -18.91 16.90
C ASP A 90 12.66 -20.33 17.22
N GLN A 91 13.41 -20.90 16.31
CA GLN A 91 13.86 -22.26 16.46
C GLN A 91 14.79 -22.42 17.65
N ASP A 92 15.46 -21.36 18.06
CA ASP A 92 16.33 -21.42 19.21
C ASP A 92 15.59 -21.08 20.48
N GLN A 93 14.28 -20.99 20.41
CA GLN A 93 13.45 -20.71 21.54
C GLN A 93 13.69 -19.32 22.11
N LYS A 94 14.18 -18.41 21.31
CA LYS A 94 14.36 -17.06 21.75
C LYS A 94 13.10 -16.28 21.42
N ASP A 95 12.72 -15.35 22.29
CA ASP A 95 11.56 -14.57 22.06
C ASP A 95 11.83 -13.57 20.96
N ARG A 96 10.93 -13.48 20.01
CA ARG A 96 11.02 -12.51 18.94
C ARG A 96 9.73 -11.72 18.87
N TYR A 97 9.81 -10.52 18.34
CA TYR A 97 8.65 -9.67 18.22
C TYR A 97 8.50 -9.24 16.79
N THR A 98 7.30 -9.26 16.27
CA THR A 98 7.03 -8.81 14.92
C THR A 98 5.93 -7.77 14.98
N THR A 99 6.18 -6.63 14.37
CA THR A 99 5.21 -5.56 14.31
C THR A 99 4.47 -5.66 12.99
N GLU A 100 3.16 -5.71 13.07
CA GLU A 100 2.33 -5.86 11.89
C GLU A 100 1.23 -4.82 11.92
N ILE A 101 0.66 -4.52 10.77
CA ILE A 101 -0.44 -3.62 10.69
C ILE A 101 -1.67 -4.44 10.30
N ASN A 102 -2.65 -4.49 11.19
CA ASN A 102 -3.86 -5.22 10.92
C ASN A 102 -4.83 -4.26 10.25
N VAL A 103 -5.23 -4.56 9.04
CA VAL A 103 -6.00 -3.66 8.21
C VAL A 103 -7.46 -3.64 8.60
N ASP A 104 -8.02 -2.45 8.77
CA ASP A 104 -9.42 -2.28 9.00
C ASP A 104 -10.11 -1.85 7.70
N GLU A 105 -9.46 -1.03 6.89
CA GLU A 105 -10.02 -0.58 5.64
C GLU A 105 -8.96 -0.42 4.59
N PHE A 106 -9.29 -0.56 3.34
CA PHE A 106 -8.33 -0.41 2.26
C PHE A 106 -9.01 0.10 1.00
N THR A 107 -8.24 0.72 0.13
CA THR A 107 -8.71 1.20 -1.16
C THR A 107 -7.64 0.94 -2.20
N PHE A 108 -8.01 0.30 -3.29
CA PHE A 108 -7.06 -0.01 -4.34
C PHE A 108 -6.82 1.25 -5.15
N LEU A 109 -5.58 1.62 -5.33
CA LEU A 109 -5.22 2.82 -6.07
C LEU A 109 -4.64 2.52 -7.44
N THR A 110 -4.31 1.27 -7.73
CA THR A 110 -3.86 0.89 -9.05
C THR A 110 -5.00 0.18 -9.74
N SER A 111 -5.32 0.61 -10.94
CA SER A 111 -6.41 0.00 -11.66
C SER A 111 -5.89 -1.08 -12.57
N LYS A 112 -6.21 -2.31 -12.35
CA LYS A 112 -5.75 -3.33 -13.24
C LYS A 112 -6.41 -3.25 -14.54
N ARG A 113 -7.59 -2.64 -14.69
CA ARG A 113 -8.17 -2.55 -15.88
C ARG A 113 -7.44 -1.72 -16.77
N SER A 114 -6.85 -0.70 -16.31
CA SER A 114 -6.17 0.16 -17.19
C SER A 114 -5.18 -0.56 -17.95
N GLU A 115 -4.63 -1.60 -17.51
CA GLU A 115 -3.71 -2.24 -18.26
C GLU A 115 -4.35 -2.95 -19.32
N ALA A 116 -5.42 -3.50 -19.16
CA ALA A 116 -6.03 -4.23 -20.14
C ALA A 116 -6.40 -3.41 -21.24
N GLU A 117 -6.83 -2.27 -21.08
CA GLU A 117 -7.15 -1.53 -22.13
C GLU A 117 -6.19 -0.78 -22.63
N GLY A 118 -5.20 -0.79 -22.25
CA GLY A 118 -4.25 -0.04 -22.78
C GLY A 118 -4.18 0.19 -24.02
N SER A 119 -4.73 -0.34 -24.68
CA SER A 119 -4.43 -0.16 -25.93
C SER A 119 -5.09 0.84 -26.56
N ASN A 120 -5.72 1.48 -26.26
CA ASN A 120 -6.39 2.30 -26.95
C ASN A 120 -5.82 3.39 -27.39
N PRO A 121 -5.62 3.51 -28.11
CA PRO A 121 -4.87 4.44 -28.54
C PRO A 121 -5.49 5.49 -29.09
N ASP A 122 -5.80 5.68 -29.59
CA ASP A 122 -6.22 6.53 -30.27
C ASP A 122 -6.57 7.56 -29.81
N THR A 123 -6.76 7.86 -29.64
CA THR A 123 -7.09 8.79 -29.20
C THR A 123 -6.78 9.88 -29.60
N SER A 124 -6.48 10.11 -30.01
CA SER A 124 -6.19 11.08 -30.51
C SER A 124 -6.66 12.18 -30.16
N ALA A 125 -6.83 12.62 -29.97
CA ALA A 125 -7.26 13.65 -29.69
C ALA A 125 -6.85 14.71 -29.55
N PRO A 126 -6.82 15.29 -29.75
CA PRO A 126 -6.44 16.30 -29.64
C PRO A 126 -6.65 17.36 -29.25
N PRO A 127 -6.74 17.78 -29.03
CA PRO A 127 -6.88 18.67 -28.56
C PRO A 127 -6.68 19.81 -28.60
N THR A 128 -6.83 20.29 -28.75
CA THR A 128 -6.75 21.27 -28.76
C THR A 128 -6.63 22.18 -28.03
N MET A 129 -6.48 22.45 -27.69
CA MET A 129 -6.31 23.27 -27.09
C MET A 129 -6.33 24.29 -26.74
N GLU A 130 -6.55 24.56 -26.59
CA GLU A 130 -6.57 25.46 -26.28
C GLU A 130 -6.30 26.26 -25.53
N GLU A 131 -6.39 26.80 -25.40
CA GLU A 131 -6.18 27.64 -24.89
C GLU A 131 -6.21 27.95 -23.72
N ASN A 132 -5.88 28.32 -23.27
CA ASN A 132 -5.78 28.60 -22.17
C ASN A 132 -5.97 29.68 -21.63
N PRO A 133 -6.07 29.71 -20.93
CA PRO A 133 -6.38 30.56 -20.31
C PRO A 133 -5.70 31.18 -19.54
N PRO A 134 -5.69 31.74 -19.30
CA PRO A 134 -5.11 32.40 -18.70
C PRO A 134 -4.93 32.53 -17.57
N GLU A 135 -4.86 32.76 -17.07
CA GLU A 135 -4.54 33.04 -16.14
C GLU A 135 -4.91 33.10 -15.22
N THR A 136 -4.98 33.22 -14.77
CA THR A 136 -5.43 33.16 -13.96
C THR A 136 -4.98 33.34 -12.88
N ASP A 137 -4.74 33.69 -12.42
CA ASP A 137 -4.34 34.07 -11.53
C ASP A 137 -4.79 33.61 -10.34
N LEU A 138 -4.48 32.85 -9.81
CA LEU A 138 -4.79 32.44 -8.74
C LEU A 138 -4.25 33.10 -7.76
N PRO A 139 -4.77 33.54 -7.01
CA PRO A 139 -4.29 34.32 -6.07
C PRO A 139 -3.70 33.56 -5.03
N PHE A 140 -3.04 32.90 -4.93
CA PHE A 140 -2.41 32.37 -3.85
C PHE A 140 -1.30 31.66 -4.25
#